data_ff0109a119b5679769eef9b21b06569d
#
_entry.id   ff0109a119b5679769eef9b21b06569d
#
_cell.length_a   1.000
_cell.length_b   1.000
_cell.length_c   1.000
_cell.angle_alpha   90.00
_cell.angle_beta   90.00
_cell.angle_gamma   90.00
#
_symmetry.space_group_name_H-M   'P 1'
#
loop_
_entity.id
_entity.type
_entity.pdbx_description
1 polymer ?
#
loop_
_entity_poly.entity_id
_entity_poly.type
_entity_poly.pdbx_seq_one_letter_code
_entity_poly.pdbx_strand_id
1 'polypeptide(L)'
;MSAQTQAAPAMNLFERYLSVWVALCIAIGILLGQVMPGVFRVIGGLEIARVNLPVGLLIWVMIIPMLLRIDFGALGQVKAHWRGIGVTLFINWLVKPFSMALLGWLFIRYLFAPWLPADQLDSYIAGLILLAAAPCTAMVFVWSRLTNGDPYFTLSQVALNDAIMIFAFAPIVGLLLGLSSIIVPWATLLTSVVLYIVVPVILAQLWRRALLRKGQAAFDNALTKIGPWSMAALLATLVLLFAFQGEAILQQPLVIALLAVPILIQVLFNSALAYGLNRLVGEKHNIACPSSLIGASNFFELAVAAEISLFGFHSGAALATVVGVLIEVPVMLLVVRVVNRSKGWYERA
;
A
#
# COMPACT_ATOMS: atom_id res chain seq x y z
N MET A 1 -23.97 -8.79 -34.23
CA MET A 1 -23.47 -7.58 -33.58
C MET A 1 -22.04 -7.91 -33.12
N SER A 2 -21.06 -7.36 -33.86
CA SER A 2 -19.64 -7.61 -33.64
C SER A 2 -19.22 -6.93 -32.32
N ALA A 3 -18.77 -7.73 -31.35
CA ALA A 3 -18.12 -7.25 -30.15
C ALA A 3 -16.84 -6.49 -30.55
N GLN A 4 -16.89 -5.17 -30.48
CA GLN A 4 -15.68 -4.35 -30.56
C GLN A 4 -14.80 -4.74 -29.34
N THR A 5 -13.73 -5.46 -29.61
CA THR A 5 -12.60 -5.62 -28.70
C THR A 5 -12.04 -4.22 -28.47
N GLN A 6 -12.45 -3.56 -27.39
CA GLN A 6 -11.79 -2.35 -26.94
C GLN A 6 -10.34 -2.74 -26.62
N ALA A 7 -9.43 -2.26 -27.46
CA ALA A 7 -8.00 -2.38 -27.20
C ALA A 7 -7.72 -1.76 -25.82
N ALA A 8 -7.04 -2.51 -24.97
CA ALA A 8 -6.62 -2.03 -23.66
C ALA A 8 -5.88 -0.68 -23.84
N PRO A 9 -6.17 0.33 -23.02
CA PRO A 9 -5.52 1.63 -23.14
C PRO A 9 -4.01 1.45 -23.05
N ALA A 10 -3.28 2.08 -23.95
CA ALA A 10 -1.83 1.99 -24.03
C ALA A 10 -1.23 2.35 -22.65
N MET A 11 -0.39 1.44 -22.13
CA MET A 11 0.29 1.64 -20.86
C MET A 11 1.11 2.93 -20.91
N ASN A 12 0.97 3.78 -19.91
CA ASN A 12 1.79 4.97 -19.76
C ASN A 12 3.28 4.56 -19.57
N LEU A 13 4.22 5.38 -20.02
CA LEU A 13 5.66 5.16 -19.88
C LEU A 13 6.06 4.82 -18.44
N PHE A 14 5.43 5.45 -17.45
CA PHE A 14 5.64 5.16 -16.05
C PHE A 14 5.25 3.71 -15.69
N GLU A 15 4.07 3.28 -16.07
CA GLU A 15 3.58 1.92 -15.77
C GLU A 15 4.43 0.84 -16.44
N ARG A 16 4.93 1.12 -17.65
CA ARG A 16 5.79 0.21 -18.39
C ARG A 16 7.17 0.02 -17.74
N TYR A 17 7.70 1.07 -17.11
CA TYR A 17 9.03 1.07 -16.50
C TYR A 17 8.98 1.24 -14.98
N LEU A 18 7.87 0.86 -14.35
CA LEU A 18 7.66 1.02 -12.91
C LEU A 18 8.83 0.48 -12.07
N SER A 19 9.31 -0.73 -12.37
CA SER A 19 10.43 -1.33 -11.65
C SER A 19 11.71 -0.50 -11.79
N VAL A 20 11.93 0.12 -12.96
CA VAL A 20 13.10 0.99 -13.18
C VAL A 20 12.97 2.26 -12.36
N TRP A 21 11.79 2.87 -12.33
CA TRP A 21 11.54 4.06 -11.52
C TRP A 21 11.74 3.80 -10.03
N VAL A 22 11.20 2.68 -9.54
CA VAL A 22 11.39 2.28 -8.13
C VAL A 22 12.87 2.01 -7.84
N ALA A 23 13.57 1.26 -8.70
CA ALA A 23 15.00 0.99 -8.54
C ALA A 23 15.85 2.28 -8.54
N LEU A 24 15.51 3.25 -9.40
CA LEU A 24 16.15 4.56 -9.42
C LEU A 24 15.88 5.34 -8.13
N CYS A 25 14.64 5.36 -7.62
CA CYS A 25 14.31 6.00 -6.35
C CYS A 25 15.08 5.39 -5.18
N ILE A 26 15.24 4.06 -5.15
CA ILE A 26 16.04 3.34 -4.16
C ILE A 26 17.50 3.82 -4.23
N ALA A 27 18.11 3.74 -5.42
CA ALA A 27 19.50 4.11 -5.62
C ALA A 27 19.76 5.60 -5.28
N ILE A 28 18.91 6.49 -5.79
CA ILE A 28 18.99 7.93 -5.54
C ILE A 28 18.76 8.23 -4.05
N GLY A 29 17.76 7.61 -3.42
CA GLY A 29 17.45 7.80 -2.00
C GLY A 29 18.63 7.41 -1.12
N ILE A 30 19.19 6.20 -1.30
CA ILE A 30 20.35 5.72 -0.55
C ILE A 30 21.55 6.65 -0.78
N LEU A 31 21.84 7.01 -2.03
CA LEU A 31 22.95 7.91 -2.36
C LEU A 31 22.80 9.27 -1.68
N LEU A 32 21.63 9.90 -1.78
CA LEU A 32 21.35 11.20 -1.15
C LEU A 32 21.45 11.11 0.38
N GLY A 33 20.94 10.05 0.99
CA GLY A 33 21.06 9.80 2.43
C GLY A 33 22.53 9.72 2.89
N GLN A 34 23.40 9.13 2.07
CA GLN A 34 24.84 9.02 2.34
C GLN A 34 25.59 10.35 2.12
N VAL A 35 25.30 11.04 1.01
CA VAL A 35 26.02 12.26 0.62
C VAL A 35 25.57 13.48 1.44
N MET A 36 24.28 13.55 1.81
CA MET A 36 23.67 14.70 2.46
C MET A 36 22.91 14.33 3.76
N PRO A 37 23.51 13.58 4.70
CA PRO A 37 22.79 13.10 5.90
C PRO A 37 22.25 14.25 6.76
N GLY A 38 22.92 15.41 6.75
CA GLY A 38 22.47 16.61 7.47
C GLY A 38 21.13 17.14 6.99
N VAL A 39 20.89 17.13 5.67
CA VAL A 39 19.60 17.59 5.09
C VAL A 39 18.46 16.69 5.54
N PHE A 40 18.64 15.37 5.46
CA PHE A 40 17.61 14.40 5.86
C PHE A 40 17.37 14.41 7.37
N ARG A 41 18.38 14.69 8.18
CA ARG A 41 18.23 14.91 9.62
C ARG A 41 17.37 16.15 9.92
N VAL A 42 17.57 17.24 9.18
CA VAL A 42 16.72 18.45 9.30
C VAL A 42 15.29 18.15 8.85
N ILE A 43 15.11 17.50 7.70
CA ILE A 43 13.78 17.09 7.18
C ILE A 43 13.08 16.17 8.19
N GLY A 44 13.81 15.21 8.76
CA GLY A 44 13.29 14.33 9.80
C GLY A 44 12.87 15.06 11.06
N GLY A 45 13.57 16.13 11.43
CA GLY A 45 13.25 16.96 12.59
C GLY A 45 12.08 17.93 12.41
N LEU A 46 11.53 18.09 11.20
CA LEU A 46 10.37 18.94 10.94
C LEU A 46 9.06 18.25 11.35
N GLU A 47 8.86 18.11 12.65
CA GLU A 47 7.72 17.42 13.24
C GLU A 47 6.84 18.35 14.05
N ILE A 48 5.51 18.17 13.92
CA ILE A 48 4.50 18.74 14.82
C ILE A 48 3.65 17.59 15.35
N ALA A 49 3.56 17.48 16.67
CA ALA A 49 2.82 16.43 17.36
C ALA A 49 3.23 15.00 16.91
N ARG A 50 4.52 14.76 16.70
CA ARG A 50 5.13 13.52 16.16
C ARG A 50 4.78 13.22 14.71
N VAL A 51 4.19 14.14 13.97
CA VAL A 51 3.89 14.02 12.56
C VAL A 51 4.94 14.78 11.75
N ASN A 52 5.66 14.08 10.88
CA ASN A 52 6.62 14.73 10.01
C ASN A 52 5.89 15.46 8.88
N LEU A 53 6.05 16.79 8.84
CA LEU A 53 5.34 17.66 7.91
C LEU A 53 5.70 17.40 6.44
N PRO A 54 6.98 17.28 6.04
CA PRO A 54 7.36 16.96 4.66
C PRO A 54 6.76 15.64 4.17
N VAL A 55 6.84 14.56 4.97
CA VAL A 55 6.26 13.27 4.65
C VAL A 55 4.74 13.37 4.54
N GLY A 56 4.10 14.02 5.50
CA GLY A 56 2.65 14.24 5.49
C GLY A 56 2.18 15.00 4.25
N LEU A 57 2.89 16.06 3.86
CA LEU A 57 2.57 16.84 2.67
C LEU A 57 2.69 16.00 1.39
N LEU A 58 3.76 15.22 1.24
CA LEU A 58 3.93 14.33 0.09
C LEU A 58 2.82 13.29 0.02
N ILE A 59 2.44 12.69 1.15
CA ILE A 59 1.32 11.74 1.22
C ILE A 59 0.02 12.42 0.79
N TRP A 60 -0.28 13.64 1.26
CA TRP A 60 -1.48 14.36 0.86
C TRP A 60 -1.50 14.68 -0.64
N VAL A 61 -0.39 15.17 -1.19
CA VAL A 61 -0.27 15.45 -2.64
C VAL A 61 -0.45 14.18 -3.46
N MET A 62 -0.01 13.03 -2.95
CA MET A 62 -0.16 11.74 -3.61
C MET A 62 -1.59 11.20 -3.51
N ILE A 63 -2.19 11.21 -2.32
CA ILE A 63 -3.46 10.54 -2.04
C ILE A 63 -4.67 11.35 -2.51
N ILE A 64 -4.68 12.68 -2.32
CA ILE A 64 -5.83 13.53 -2.65
C ILE A 64 -6.30 13.36 -4.11
N PRO A 65 -5.41 13.36 -5.14
CA PRO A 65 -5.84 13.13 -6.52
C PRO A 65 -6.46 11.75 -6.76
N MET A 66 -6.07 10.75 -5.99
CA MET A 66 -6.65 9.40 -6.05
C MET A 66 -8.04 9.38 -5.42
N LEU A 67 -8.18 9.97 -4.23
CA LEU A 67 -9.45 10.09 -3.50
C LEU A 67 -10.49 10.92 -4.26
N LEU A 68 -10.07 11.88 -5.08
CA LEU A 68 -10.96 12.64 -5.97
C LEU A 68 -11.68 11.74 -6.98
N ARG A 69 -11.05 10.65 -7.44
CA ARG A 69 -11.65 9.68 -8.39
C ARG A 69 -12.70 8.81 -7.75
N ILE A 70 -12.69 8.68 -6.43
CA ILE A 70 -13.60 7.79 -5.70
C ILE A 70 -14.97 8.44 -5.59
N ASP A 71 -15.97 7.74 -6.09
CA ASP A 71 -17.38 8.09 -5.92
C ASP A 71 -18.00 7.21 -4.83
N PHE A 72 -18.00 7.69 -3.60
CA PHE A 72 -18.65 6.97 -2.51
C PHE A 72 -20.19 6.85 -2.71
N GLY A 73 -20.80 7.72 -3.53
CA GLY A 73 -22.23 7.61 -3.89
C GLY A 73 -22.50 6.46 -4.86
N ALA A 74 -21.52 6.06 -5.67
CA ALA A 74 -21.66 4.97 -6.64
C ALA A 74 -21.46 3.57 -6.02
N LEU A 75 -21.21 3.47 -4.71
CA LEU A 75 -21.09 2.18 -4.00
C LEU A 75 -22.37 1.31 -4.11
N GLY A 76 -23.51 1.88 -4.53
CA GLY A 76 -24.71 1.12 -4.86
C GLY A 76 -24.56 0.14 -6.02
N GLN A 77 -23.55 0.31 -6.90
CA GLN A 77 -23.25 -0.60 -8.02
C GLN A 77 -22.42 -1.84 -7.61
N VAL A 78 -22.00 -1.92 -6.35
CA VAL A 78 -21.27 -3.03 -5.72
C VAL A 78 -21.97 -4.38 -5.88
N LYS A 79 -23.30 -4.39 -6.15
CA LYS A 79 -24.11 -5.62 -6.24
C LYS A 79 -23.70 -6.56 -7.39
N ALA A 80 -23.06 -6.06 -8.46
CA ALA A 80 -22.72 -6.89 -9.62
C ALA A 80 -21.62 -7.94 -9.32
N HIS A 81 -20.67 -7.61 -8.44
CA HIS A 81 -19.52 -8.46 -8.08
C HIS A 81 -19.35 -8.62 -6.56
N TRP A 82 -20.47 -8.74 -5.84
CA TRP A 82 -20.48 -8.79 -4.39
C TRP A 82 -19.62 -9.93 -3.80
N ARG A 83 -19.52 -11.07 -4.51
CA ARG A 83 -18.69 -12.22 -4.11
C ARG A 83 -17.21 -11.87 -4.17
N GLY A 84 -16.73 -11.34 -5.29
CA GLY A 84 -15.35 -10.91 -5.45
C GLY A 84 -14.98 -9.77 -4.50
N ILE A 85 -15.92 -8.83 -4.26
CA ILE A 85 -15.77 -7.77 -3.28
C ILE A 85 -15.62 -8.37 -1.88
N GLY A 86 -16.49 -9.30 -1.49
CA GLY A 86 -16.44 -9.99 -0.22
C GLY A 86 -15.11 -10.76 -0.01
N VAL A 87 -14.63 -11.47 -1.03
CA VAL A 87 -13.32 -12.15 -1.00
C VAL A 87 -12.20 -11.15 -0.75
N THR A 88 -12.17 -10.04 -1.50
CA THR A 88 -11.09 -9.05 -1.36
C THR A 88 -11.10 -8.40 0.02
N LEU A 89 -12.26 -8.03 0.53
CA LEU A 89 -12.41 -7.45 1.86
C LEU A 89 -12.02 -8.45 2.96
N PHE A 90 -12.43 -9.71 2.83
CA PHE A 90 -12.04 -10.79 3.75
C PHE A 90 -10.52 -10.93 3.80
N ILE A 91 -9.86 -10.96 2.64
CA ILE A 91 -8.39 -11.04 2.58
C ILE A 91 -7.77 -9.80 3.23
N ASN A 92 -8.18 -8.60 2.85
CA ASN A 92 -7.56 -7.36 3.31
C ASN A 92 -7.71 -7.09 4.81
N TRP A 93 -8.86 -7.46 5.39
CA TRP A 93 -9.20 -7.04 6.75
C TRP A 93 -9.15 -8.16 7.79
N LEU A 94 -9.25 -9.42 7.35
CA LEU A 94 -9.20 -10.58 8.25
C LEU A 94 -7.95 -11.44 8.02
N VAL A 95 -7.59 -11.74 6.78
CA VAL A 95 -6.47 -12.64 6.54
C VAL A 95 -5.13 -11.92 6.61
N LYS A 96 -4.98 -10.82 5.86
CA LYS A 96 -3.70 -10.14 5.66
C LYS A 96 -3.05 -9.61 6.95
N PRO A 97 -3.73 -8.80 7.78
CA PRO A 97 -3.09 -8.29 9.01
C PRO A 97 -2.79 -9.39 10.02
N PHE A 98 -3.69 -10.35 10.19
CA PHE A 98 -3.50 -11.45 11.14
C PHE A 98 -2.43 -12.45 10.70
N SER A 99 -2.38 -12.78 9.39
CA SER A 99 -1.30 -13.64 8.87
C SER A 99 0.06 -12.97 8.99
N MET A 100 0.18 -11.65 8.77
CA MET A 100 1.44 -10.95 8.95
C MET A 100 1.86 -10.88 10.42
N ALA A 101 0.92 -10.64 11.34
CA ALA A 101 1.22 -10.68 12.77
C ALA A 101 1.76 -12.05 13.18
N LEU A 102 1.13 -13.14 12.70
CA LEU A 102 1.59 -14.50 12.93
C LEU A 102 2.98 -14.76 12.33
N LEU A 103 3.20 -14.34 11.08
CA LEU A 103 4.49 -14.48 10.41
C LEU A 103 5.57 -13.64 11.11
N GLY A 104 5.27 -12.42 11.49
CA GLY A 104 6.16 -11.55 12.26
C GLY A 104 6.54 -12.20 13.60
N TRP A 105 5.55 -12.69 14.34
CA TRP A 105 5.78 -13.40 15.59
C TRP A 105 6.62 -14.67 15.37
N LEU A 106 6.28 -15.54 14.41
CA LEU A 106 6.99 -16.77 14.16
C LEU A 106 8.42 -16.55 13.65
N PHE A 107 8.59 -15.70 12.65
CA PHE A 107 9.89 -15.50 12.01
C PHE A 107 10.80 -14.58 12.84
N ILE A 108 10.30 -13.44 13.28
CA ILE A 108 11.14 -12.45 13.95
C ILE A 108 11.42 -12.83 15.41
N ARG A 109 10.39 -13.28 16.17
CA ARG A 109 10.53 -13.59 17.59
C ARG A 109 11.20 -14.93 17.86
N TYR A 110 11.04 -15.93 16.96
CA TYR A 110 11.56 -17.29 17.19
C TYR A 110 12.63 -17.68 16.17
N LEU A 111 12.32 -17.76 14.90
CA LEU A 111 13.23 -18.33 13.92
C LEU A 111 14.46 -17.46 13.68
N PHE A 112 14.31 -16.16 13.59
CA PHE A 112 15.38 -15.22 13.25
C PHE A 112 15.94 -14.43 14.45
N ALA A 113 15.34 -14.58 15.62
CA ALA A 113 15.78 -13.87 16.82
C ALA A 113 17.30 -13.95 17.11
N PRO A 114 17.99 -15.10 16.90
CA PRO A 114 19.43 -15.18 17.13
C PRO A 114 20.30 -14.31 16.18
N TRP A 115 19.76 -13.91 15.02
CA TRP A 115 20.46 -13.13 14.01
C TRP A 115 20.01 -11.67 13.92
N LEU A 116 18.98 -11.30 14.67
CA LEU A 116 18.44 -9.95 14.69
C LEU A 116 18.83 -9.21 15.98
N PRO A 117 18.98 -7.87 15.93
CA PRO A 117 19.16 -7.06 17.13
C PRO A 117 18.01 -7.26 18.12
N ALA A 118 18.32 -7.72 19.32
CA ALA A 118 17.32 -8.11 20.32
C ALA A 118 16.41 -6.94 20.77
N ASP A 119 16.96 -5.73 20.78
CA ASP A 119 16.27 -4.48 21.12
C ASP A 119 15.31 -3.99 20.01
N GLN A 120 15.41 -4.53 18.78
CA GLN A 120 14.61 -4.13 17.63
C GLN A 120 13.51 -5.14 17.25
N LEU A 121 13.46 -6.31 17.86
CA LEU A 121 12.50 -7.38 17.49
C LEU A 121 11.06 -6.89 17.52
N ASP A 122 10.66 -6.20 18.58
CA ASP A 122 9.30 -5.65 18.71
C ASP A 122 9.01 -4.58 17.67
N SER A 123 10.01 -3.76 17.36
CA SER A 123 9.92 -2.73 16.35
C SER A 123 9.72 -3.33 14.96
N TYR A 124 10.45 -4.40 14.59
CA TYR A 124 10.27 -5.11 13.32
C TYR A 124 8.87 -5.73 13.21
N ILE A 125 8.39 -6.38 14.27
CA ILE A 125 7.04 -6.97 14.31
C ILE A 125 5.98 -5.87 14.14
N ALA A 126 6.15 -4.74 14.83
CA ALA A 126 5.24 -3.60 14.71
C ALA A 126 5.17 -3.06 13.29
N GLY A 127 6.31 -2.90 12.61
CA GLY A 127 6.36 -2.46 11.22
C GLY A 127 5.66 -3.43 10.27
N LEU A 128 5.91 -4.73 10.41
CA LEU A 128 5.22 -5.75 9.63
C LEU A 128 3.69 -5.70 9.81
N ILE A 129 3.21 -5.50 11.05
CA ILE A 129 1.78 -5.37 11.36
C ILE A 129 1.20 -4.11 10.71
N LEU A 130 1.85 -2.95 10.89
CA LEU A 130 1.41 -1.68 10.33
C LEU A 130 1.36 -1.73 8.80
N LEU A 131 2.38 -2.31 8.16
CA LEU A 131 2.44 -2.50 6.72
C LEU A 131 1.23 -3.31 6.21
N ALA A 132 0.94 -4.44 6.85
CA ALA A 132 -0.11 -5.35 6.40
C ALA A 132 -1.52 -4.88 6.77
N ALA A 133 -1.68 -4.04 7.78
CA ALA A 133 -2.99 -3.54 8.21
C ALA A 133 -3.57 -2.48 7.27
N ALA A 134 -2.75 -1.89 6.38
CA ALA A 134 -3.17 -0.89 5.42
C ALA A 134 -3.27 -1.48 4.01
N PRO A 135 -4.48 -1.69 3.45
CA PRO A 135 -4.66 -2.09 2.05
C PRO A 135 -4.20 -0.99 1.09
N CYS A 136 -3.49 -1.35 0.03
CA CYS A 136 -3.03 -0.39 -0.98
C CYS A 136 -4.20 0.23 -1.74
N THR A 137 -4.09 1.53 -2.00
CA THR A 137 -5.05 2.29 -2.82
C THR A 137 -4.38 2.94 -4.03
N ALA A 138 -3.07 3.17 -3.96
CA ALA A 138 -2.31 3.88 -4.97
C ALA A 138 -2.01 3.02 -6.21
N MET A 139 -1.40 1.87 -6.00
CA MET A 139 -0.87 1.02 -7.06
C MET A 139 -1.91 0.05 -7.65
N VAL A 140 -3.06 -0.11 -7.00
CA VAL A 140 -4.07 -1.09 -7.41
C VAL A 140 -4.62 -0.85 -8.82
N PHE A 141 -4.70 0.41 -9.27
CA PHE A 141 -5.12 0.73 -10.63
C PHE A 141 -4.08 0.29 -11.68
N VAL A 142 -2.80 0.37 -11.34
CA VAL A 142 -1.71 -0.13 -12.20
C VAL A 142 -1.79 -1.64 -12.30
N TRP A 143 -1.90 -2.33 -11.16
CA TRP A 143 -2.02 -3.79 -11.11
C TRP A 143 -3.25 -4.30 -11.87
N SER A 144 -4.40 -3.64 -11.69
CA SER A 144 -5.63 -3.97 -12.40
C SER A 144 -5.47 -3.84 -13.92
N ARG A 145 -4.86 -2.76 -14.41
CA ARG A 145 -4.60 -2.57 -15.84
C ARG A 145 -3.65 -3.61 -16.41
N LEU A 146 -2.59 -3.97 -15.69
CA LEU A 146 -1.62 -4.99 -16.12
C LEU A 146 -2.24 -6.40 -16.25
N THR A 147 -3.38 -6.63 -15.61
CA THR A 147 -4.11 -7.91 -15.64
C THR A 147 -5.42 -7.84 -16.43
N ASN A 148 -5.67 -6.76 -17.16
CA ASN A 148 -6.96 -6.50 -17.83
C ASN A 148 -8.16 -6.66 -16.87
N GLY A 149 -7.96 -6.21 -15.62
CA GLY A 149 -8.97 -6.25 -14.56
C GLY A 149 -10.12 -5.27 -14.83
N ASP A 150 -11.26 -5.56 -14.24
CA ASP A 150 -12.45 -4.71 -14.34
C ASP A 150 -12.21 -3.37 -13.59
N PRO A 151 -12.30 -2.22 -14.29
CA PRO A 151 -12.05 -0.91 -13.69
C PRO A 151 -13.08 -0.53 -12.62
N TYR A 152 -14.34 -0.94 -12.81
CA TYR A 152 -15.42 -0.63 -11.86
C TYR A 152 -15.26 -1.44 -10.57
N PHE A 153 -14.90 -2.72 -10.70
CA PHE A 153 -14.53 -3.55 -9.55
C PHE A 153 -13.38 -2.93 -8.77
N THR A 154 -12.31 -2.56 -9.48
CA THR A 154 -11.12 -1.96 -8.85
C THR A 154 -11.45 -0.66 -8.12
N LEU A 155 -12.21 0.23 -8.75
CA LEU A 155 -12.66 1.49 -8.16
C LEU A 155 -13.53 1.25 -6.91
N SER A 156 -14.43 0.28 -6.97
CA SER A 156 -15.29 -0.09 -5.84
C SER A 156 -14.47 -0.65 -4.68
N GLN A 157 -13.44 -1.45 -4.96
CA GLN A 157 -12.53 -1.99 -3.95
C GLN A 157 -11.74 -0.89 -3.25
N VAL A 158 -11.19 0.06 -4.00
CA VAL A 158 -10.47 1.22 -3.44
C VAL A 158 -11.39 2.01 -2.52
N ALA A 159 -12.60 2.37 -3.01
CA ALA A 159 -13.56 3.13 -2.23
C ALA A 159 -13.98 2.43 -0.92
N LEU A 160 -14.22 1.11 -0.98
CA LEU A 160 -14.59 0.32 0.20
C LEU A 160 -13.44 0.18 1.18
N ASN A 161 -12.23 -0.13 0.69
CA ASN A 161 -11.06 -0.26 1.55
C ASN A 161 -10.71 1.07 2.24
N ASP A 162 -10.79 2.20 1.53
CA ASP A 162 -10.56 3.53 2.13
C ASP A 162 -11.61 3.87 3.17
N ALA A 163 -12.89 3.58 2.88
CA ALA A 163 -13.97 3.80 3.85
C ALA A 163 -13.80 2.94 5.11
N ILE A 164 -13.46 1.67 4.97
CA ILE A 164 -13.24 0.76 6.11
C ILE A 164 -11.97 1.17 6.87
N MET A 165 -10.92 1.59 6.18
CA MET A 165 -9.63 1.97 6.77
C MET A 165 -9.78 3.09 7.80
N ILE A 166 -10.69 4.05 7.58
CA ILE A 166 -10.99 5.14 8.54
C ILE A 166 -11.33 4.58 9.92
N PHE A 167 -12.06 3.46 9.98
CA PHE A 167 -12.57 2.90 11.24
C PHE A 167 -11.81 1.67 11.71
N ALA A 168 -11.25 0.87 10.79
CA ALA A 168 -10.69 -0.43 11.09
C ALA A 168 -9.17 -0.42 11.31
N PHE A 169 -8.44 0.51 10.70
CA PHE A 169 -6.97 0.52 10.77
C PHE A 169 -6.46 0.60 12.21
N ALA A 170 -6.87 1.63 12.97
CA ALA A 170 -6.37 1.81 14.33
C ALA A 170 -6.79 0.68 15.29
N PRO A 171 -8.05 0.19 15.30
CA PRO A 171 -8.43 -0.95 16.12
C PRO A 171 -7.68 -2.24 15.78
N ILE A 172 -7.49 -2.54 14.49
CA ILE A 172 -6.76 -3.75 14.07
C ILE A 172 -5.29 -3.65 14.45
N VAL A 173 -4.63 -2.54 14.17
CA VAL A 173 -3.23 -2.30 14.57
C VAL A 173 -3.09 -2.38 16.08
N GLY A 174 -3.95 -1.69 16.83
CA GLY A 174 -3.92 -1.69 18.28
C GLY A 174 -4.12 -3.09 18.88
N LEU A 175 -5.06 -3.86 18.33
CA LEU A 175 -5.28 -5.26 18.71
C LEU A 175 -4.04 -6.12 18.47
N LEU A 176 -3.48 -6.08 17.26
CA LEU A 176 -2.37 -6.93 16.85
C LEU A 176 -1.06 -6.57 17.55
N LEU A 177 -0.78 -5.29 17.77
CA LEU A 177 0.34 -4.84 18.60
C LEU A 177 0.17 -5.30 20.04
N GLY A 178 -1.03 -5.16 20.62
CA GLY A 178 -1.34 -5.64 21.95
C GLY A 178 -1.18 -7.15 22.11
N LEU A 179 -1.65 -7.94 21.15
CA LEU A 179 -1.43 -9.40 21.12
C LEU A 179 0.05 -9.77 21.01
N SER A 180 0.85 -8.92 20.38
CA SER A 180 2.31 -9.08 20.28
C SER A 180 3.07 -8.52 21.49
N SER A 181 2.36 -8.11 22.56
CA SER A 181 2.91 -7.50 23.77
C SER A 181 3.65 -6.17 23.53
N ILE A 182 3.30 -5.47 22.46
CA ILE A 182 3.88 -4.17 22.09
C ILE A 182 2.98 -3.06 22.63
N ILE A 183 3.59 -2.07 23.31
CA ILE A 183 2.85 -0.93 23.85
C ILE A 183 2.26 -0.09 22.71
N VAL A 184 0.95 0.14 22.76
CA VAL A 184 0.21 0.90 21.76
C VAL A 184 0.06 2.36 22.18
N PRO A 185 0.71 3.32 21.54
CA PRO A 185 0.49 4.74 21.79
C PRO A 185 -0.78 5.21 21.07
N TRP A 186 -1.93 4.91 21.65
CA TRP A 186 -3.26 5.15 21.04
C TRP A 186 -3.49 6.57 20.55
N ALA A 187 -3.02 7.58 21.32
CA ALA A 187 -3.17 8.97 20.93
C ALA A 187 -2.43 9.27 19.61
N THR A 188 -1.20 8.78 19.46
CA THR A 188 -0.40 8.95 18.23
C THR A 188 -1.00 8.16 17.06
N LEU A 189 -1.43 6.91 17.32
CA LEU A 189 -2.06 6.08 16.29
C LEU A 189 -3.35 6.72 15.75
N LEU A 190 -4.23 7.20 16.62
CA LEU A 190 -5.46 7.90 16.21
C LEU A 190 -5.16 9.23 15.49
N THR A 191 -4.17 9.98 15.96
CA THR A 191 -3.73 11.22 15.29
C THR A 191 -3.22 10.92 13.88
N SER A 192 -2.44 9.85 13.71
CA SER A 192 -1.98 9.41 12.38
C SER A 192 -3.14 9.07 11.45
N VAL A 193 -4.15 8.32 11.93
CA VAL A 193 -5.35 8.01 11.15
C VAL A 193 -6.09 9.28 10.73
N VAL A 194 -6.30 10.20 11.66
CA VAL A 194 -6.98 11.47 11.36
C VAL A 194 -6.21 12.25 10.30
N LEU A 195 -4.91 12.43 10.48
CA LEU A 195 -4.10 13.28 9.60
C LEU A 195 -3.82 12.63 8.23
N TYR A 196 -3.57 11.34 8.19
CA TYR A 196 -3.16 10.67 6.94
C TYR A 196 -4.31 10.03 6.17
N ILE A 197 -5.49 9.81 6.80
CA ILE A 197 -6.64 9.20 6.16
C ILE A 197 -7.85 10.15 6.17
N VAL A 198 -8.33 10.53 7.36
CA VAL A 198 -9.62 11.24 7.50
C VAL A 198 -9.57 12.62 6.84
N VAL A 199 -8.55 13.41 7.15
CA VAL A 199 -8.42 14.78 6.60
C VAL A 199 -8.26 14.75 5.08
N PRO A 200 -7.38 13.96 4.46
CA PRO A 200 -7.31 13.85 3.00
C PRO A 200 -8.62 13.41 2.35
N VAL A 201 -9.34 12.44 2.93
CA VAL A 201 -10.64 11.99 2.41
C VAL A 201 -11.65 13.14 2.41
N ILE A 202 -11.76 13.87 3.53
CA ILE A 202 -12.68 15.02 3.63
C ILE A 202 -12.31 16.09 2.60
N LEU A 203 -11.04 16.48 2.53
CA LEU A 203 -10.58 17.50 1.58
C LEU A 203 -10.82 17.09 0.13
N ALA A 204 -10.51 15.85 -0.23
CA ALA A 204 -10.74 15.33 -1.56
C ALA A 204 -12.23 15.32 -1.92
N GLN A 205 -13.11 14.87 -1.03
CA GLN A 205 -14.54 14.82 -1.29
C GLN A 205 -15.17 16.21 -1.36
N LEU A 206 -14.74 17.16 -0.55
CA LEU A 206 -15.16 18.56 -0.66
C LEU A 206 -14.71 19.16 -1.99
N TRP A 207 -13.47 18.93 -2.38
CA TRP A 207 -12.95 19.40 -3.66
C TRP A 207 -13.63 18.75 -4.84
N ARG A 208 -13.88 17.42 -4.77
CA ARG A 208 -14.67 16.69 -5.78
C ARG A 208 -16.04 17.32 -5.98
N ARG A 209 -16.77 17.58 -4.88
CA ARG A 209 -18.09 18.23 -4.95
C ARG A 209 -18.01 19.63 -5.57
N ALA A 210 -16.99 20.41 -5.22
CA ALA A 210 -16.79 21.76 -5.77
C ALA A 210 -16.47 21.72 -7.28
N LEU A 211 -15.67 20.76 -7.73
CA LEU A 211 -15.34 20.58 -9.15
C LEU A 211 -16.55 20.11 -9.96
N LEU A 212 -17.31 19.15 -9.47
CA LEU A 212 -18.50 18.63 -10.15
C LEU A 212 -19.61 19.68 -10.24
N ARG A 213 -19.72 20.61 -9.28
CA ARG A 213 -20.64 21.77 -9.39
C ARG A 213 -20.28 22.69 -10.56
N LYS A 214 -19.00 22.74 -10.99
CA LYS A 214 -18.51 23.48 -12.16
C LYS A 214 -18.64 22.70 -13.46
N GLY A 215 -19.07 21.43 -13.39
CA GLY A 215 -19.27 20.52 -14.52
C GLY A 215 -18.19 19.47 -14.66
N GLN A 216 -18.53 18.39 -15.38
CA GLN A 216 -17.64 17.23 -15.60
C GLN A 216 -16.31 17.63 -16.26
N ALA A 217 -16.33 18.55 -17.22
CA ALA A 217 -15.11 19.03 -17.90
C ALA A 217 -14.12 19.70 -16.92
N ALA A 218 -14.62 20.42 -15.92
CA ALA A 218 -13.77 21.03 -14.89
C ALA A 218 -13.13 19.96 -13.99
N PHE A 219 -13.87 18.92 -13.68
CA PHE A 219 -13.37 17.77 -12.90
C PHE A 219 -12.27 17.02 -13.66
N ASP A 220 -12.52 16.65 -14.92
CA ASP A 220 -11.57 15.91 -15.76
C ASP A 220 -10.28 16.71 -16.01
N ASN A 221 -10.41 18.02 -16.24
CA ASN A 221 -9.26 18.93 -16.40
C ASN A 221 -8.44 19.02 -15.09
N ALA A 222 -9.09 19.10 -13.93
CA ALA A 222 -8.40 19.08 -12.67
C ALA A 222 -7.61 17.79 -12.47
N LEU A 223 -8.24 16.61 -12.70
CA LEU A 223 -7.56 15.30 -12.58
C LEU A 223 -6.35 15.18 -13.51
N THR A 224 -6.47 15.70 -14.75
CA THR A 224 -5.37 15.68 -15.72
C THR A 224 -4.19 16.53 -15.23
N LYS A 225 -4.46 17.69 -14.63
CA LYS A 225 -3.42 18.59 -14.12
C LYS A 225 -2.73 18.08 -12.85
N ILE A 226 -3.49 17.47 -11.94
CA ILE A 226 -2.95 17.04 -10.64
C ILE A 226 -2.37 15.61 -10.67
N GLY A 227 -2.75 14.78 -11.63
CA GLY A 227 -2.26 13.41 -11.78
C GLY A 227 -0.73 13.30 -11.79
N PRO A 228 0.00 14.10 -12.59
CA PRO A 228 1.46 14.12 -12.57
C PRO A 228 2.08 14.45 -11.22
N TRP A 229 1.45 15.33 -10.44
CA TRP A 229 1.92 15.69 -9.09
C TRP A 229 1.77 14.55 -8.10
N SER A 230 0.69 13.78 -8.19
CA SER A 230 0.51 12.56 -7.40
C SER A 230 1.65 11.58 -7.64
N MET A 231 2.03 11.38 -8.91
CA MET A 231 3.13 10.50 -9.30
C MET A 231 4.48 11.04 -8.83
N ALA A 232 4.73 12.33 -8.99
CA ALA A 232 5.94 12.96 -8.51
C ALA A 232 6.07 12.86 -6.97
N ALA A 233 4.97 13.04 -6.25
CA ALA A 233 4.93 12.89 -4.80
C ALA A 233 5.21 11.44 -4.36
N LEU A 234 4.66 10.44 -5.07
CA LEU A 234 4.97 9.03 -4.84
C LEU A 234 6.47 8.75 -4.97
N LEU A 235 7.08 9.18 -6.08
CA LEU A 235 8.52 8.99 -6.30
C LEU A 235 9.37 9.75 -5.27
N ALA A 236 8.98 10.97 -4.93
CA ALA A 236 9.66 11.77 -3.91
C ALA A 236 9.55 11.11 -2.52
N THR A 237 8.40 10.55 -2.18
CA THR A 237 8.21 9.79 -0.93
C THR A 237 9.14 8.58 -0.90
N LEU A 238 9.23 7.81 -1.99
CA LEU A 238 10.16 6.68 -2.09
C LEU A 238 11.61 7.13 -1.88
N VAL A 239 12.06 8.17 -2.60
CA VAL A 239 13.42 8.71 -2.42
C VAL A 239 13.66 9.11 -0.97
N LEU A 240 12.71 9.80 -0.35
CA LEU A 240 12.82 10.25 1.04
C LEU A 240 12.94 9.07 2.02
N LEU A 241 12.10 8.03 1.86
CA LEU A 241 12.13 6.84 2.69
C LEU A 241 13.46 6.10 2.60
N PHE A 242 13.96 5.91 1.38
CA PHE A 242 15.26 5.27 1.16
C PHE A 242 16.43 6.13 1.62
N ALA A 243 16.31 7.45 1.60
CA ALA A 243 17.32 8.34 2.14
C ALA A 243 17.39 8.28 3.67
N PHE A 244 16.25 8.20 4.36
CA PHE A 244 16.22 8.03 5.81
C PHE A 244 16.76 6.68 6.28
N GLN A 245 16.54 5.62 5.53
CA GLN A 245 16.92 4.25 5.88
C GLN A 245 18.20 3.77 5.16
N GLY A 246 18.83 4.62 4.33
CA GLY A 246 19.94 4.24 3.48
C GLY A 246 21.12 3.67 4.25
N GLU A 247 21.46 4.22 5.40
CA GLU A 247 22.51 3.72 6.27
C GLU A 247 22.19 2.32 6.82
N ALA A 248 20.99 2.12 7.35
CA ALA A 248 20.55 0.82 7.86
C ALA A 248 20.51 -0.24 6.76
N ILE A 249 20.10 0.13 5.53
CA ILE A 249 20.07 -0.76 4.37
C ILE A 249 21.45 -1.26 4.02
N LEU A 250 22.46 -0.40 4.02
CA LEU A 250 23.82 -0.77 3.66
C LEU A 250 24.55 -1.52 4.76
N GLN A 251 24.30 -1.15 6.03
CA GLN A 251 25.00 -1.75 7.17
C GLN A 251 24.37 -3.06 7.66
N GLN A 252 23.10 -3.31 7.37
CA GLN A 252 22.34 -4.45 7.89
C GLN A 252 21.69 -5.32 6.79
N PRO A 253 22.46 -5.79 5.77
CA PRO A 253 21.88 -6.54 4.67
C PRO A 253 21.23 -7.86 5.11
N LEU A 254 21.72 -8.48 6.18
CA LEU A 254 21.14 -9.68 6.75
C LEU A 254 19.76 -9.40 7.35
N VAL A 255 19.59 -8.31 8.09
CA VAL A 255 18.29 -7.90 8.65
C VAL A 255 17.26 -7.72 7.52
N ILE A 256 17.66 -7.05 6.43
CA ILE A 256 16.80 -6.85 5.25
C ILE A 256 16.38 -8.20 4.66
N ALA A 257 17.33 -9.11 4.44
CA ALA A 257 17.04 -10.43 3.90
C ALA A 257 16.08 -11.23 4.82
N LEU A 258 16.26 -11.15 6.13
CA LEU A 258 15.40 -11.84 7.08
C LEU A 258 13.99 -11.22 7.16
N LEU A 259 13.86 -9.88 7.13
CA LEU A 259 12.57 -9.20 7.06
C LEU A 259 11.82 -9.45 5.74
N ALA A 260 12.55 -9.64 4.64
CA ALA A 260 11.97 -9.93 3.35
C ALA A 260 11.20 -11.27 3.32
N VAL A 261 11.61 -12.26 4.13
CA VAL A 261 11.01 -13.60 4.13
C VAL A 261 9.52 -13.57 4.52
N PRO A 262 9.11 -13.06 5.70
CA PRO A 262 7.69 -13.02 6.08
C PRO A 262 6.86 -12.18 5.10
N ILE A 263 7.42 -11.08 4.57
CA ILE A 263 6.73 -10.22 3.59
C ILE A 263 6.48 -11.00 2.29
N LEU A 264 7.50 -11.69 1.77
CA LEU A 264 7.37 -12.51 0.55
C LEU A 264 6.31 -13.60 0.72
N ILE A 265 6.37 -14.33 1.83
CA ILE A 265 5.38 -15.38 2.13
C ILE A 265 3.98 -14.79 2.18
N GLN A 266 3.80 -13.67 2.86
CA GLN A 266 2.51 -13.00 3.02
C GLN A 266 1.93 -12.54 1.67
N VAL A 267 2.73 -11.88 0.82
CA VAL A 267 2.27 -11.41 -0.50
C VAL A 267 1.84 -12.58 -1.37
N LEU A 268 2.66 -13.64 -1.45
CA LEU A 268 2.33 -14.83 -2.26
C LEU A 268 1.12 -15.58 -1.71
N PHE A 269 1.04 -15.76 -0.40
CA PHE A 269 -0.07 -16.44 0.27
C PHE A 269 -1.40 -15.71 0.04
N ASN A 270 -1.46 -14.41 0.32
CA ASN A 270 -2.69 -13.64 0.17
C ASN A 270 -3.13 -13.54 -1.31
N SER A 271 -2.17 -13.38 -2.22
CA SER A 271 -2.43 -13.38 -3.64
C SER A 271 -3.05 -14.70 -4.11
N ALA A 272 -2.42 -15.82 -3.76
CA ALA A 272 -2.89 -17.15 -4.14
C ALA A 272 -4.26 -17.47 -3.51
N LEU A 273 -4.44 -17.12 -2.24
CA LEU A 273 -5.70 -17.33 -1.53
C LEU A 273 -6.84 -16.50 -2.14
N ALA A 274 -6.62 -15.20 -2.40
CA ALA A 274 -7.61 -14.34 -3.04
C ALA A 274 -7.99 -14.84 -4.43
N TYR A 275 -7.00 -15.26 -5.24
CA TYR A 275 -7.22 -15.79 -6.58
C TYR A 275 -8.02 -17.10 -6.56
N GLY A 276 -7.65 -18.03 -5.67
CA GLY A 276 -8.33 -19.31 -5.48
C GLY A 276 -9.75 -19.15 -4.96
N LEU A 277 -9.96 -18.30 -3.96
CA LEU A 277 -11.30 -18.04 -3.41
C LEU A 277 -12.23 -17.40 -4.45
N ASN A 278 -11.75 -16.45 -5.26
CA ASN A 278 -12.55 -15.88 -6.35
C ASN A 278 -12.99 -16.94 -7.37
N ARG A 279 -12.10 -17.90 -7.69
CA ARG A 279 -12.45 -19.04 -8.54
C ARG A 279 -13.52 -19.93 -7.91
N LEU A 280 -13.38 -20.22 -6.61
CA LEU A 280 -14.34 -21.04 -5.87
C LEU A 280 -15.74 -20.41 -5.79
N VAL A 281 -15.81 -19.09 -5.64
CA VAL A 281 -17.10 -18.39 -5.60
C VAL A 281 -17.67 -18.08 -7.00
N GLY A 282 -16.98 -18.49 -8.07
CA GLY A 282 -17.43 -18.38 -9.45
C GLY A 282 -17.29 -16.99 -10.06
N GLU A 283 -16.36 -16.16 -9.57
CA GLU A 283 -16.08 -14.87 -10.19
C GLU A 283 -15.25 -15.03 -11.47
N LYS A 284 -15.39 -14.08 -12.38
CA LYS A 284 -14.65 -14.08 -13.65
C LYS A 284 -13.17 -13.74 -13.41
N HIS A 285 -12.32 -14.17 -14.34
CA HIS A 285 -10.88 -13.93 -14.28
C HIS A 285 -10.52 -12.44 -14.18
N ASN A 286 -11.22 -11.55 -14.88
CA ASN A 286 -11.00 -10.10 -14.83
C ASN A 286 -11.39 -9.45 -13.48
N ILE A 287 -12.08 -10.17 -12.61
CA ILE A 287 -12.37 -9.80 -11.21
C ILE A 287 -11.34 -10.42 -10.27
N ALA A 288 -11.05 -11.71 -10.48
CA ALA A 288 -10.12 -12.46 -9.62
C ALA A 288 -8.68 -11.91 -9.68
N CYS A 289 -8.22 -11.46 -10.85
CA CYS A 289 -6.88 -10.90 -10.98
C CYS A 289 -6.69 -9.62 -10.16
N PRO A 290 -7.48 -8.55 -10.32
CA PRO A 290 -7.35 -7.39 -9.47
C PRO A 290 -7.60 -7.71 -7.99
N SER A 291 -8.54 -8.60 -7.66
CA SER A 291 -8.77 -9.04 -6.28
C SER A 291 -7.52 -9.68 -5.65
N SER A 292 -6.84 -10.56 -6.40
CA SER A 292 -5.59 -11.20 -5.98
C SER A 292 -4.48 -10.17 -5.68
N LEU A 293 -4.33 -9.19 -6.54
CA LEU A 293 -3.31 -8.15 -6.41
C LEU A 293 -3.65 -7.12 -5.33
N ILE A 294 -4.91 -6.71 -5.22
CA ILE A 294 -5.38 -5.81 -4.15
C ILE A 294 -5.24 -6.49 -2.78
N GLY A 295 -5.59 -7.79 -2.68
CA GLY A 295 -5.47 -8.55 -1.45
C GLY A 295 -4.03 -8.77 -0.98
N ALA A 296 -3.06 -8.70 -1.90
CA ALA A 296 -1.65 -8.88 -1.61
C ALA A 296 -0.88 -7.57 -1.38
N SER A 297 -1.35 -6.46 -1.95
CA SER A 297 -0.64 -5.17 -1.93
C SER A 297 -0.89 -4.40 -0.64
N ASN A 298 0.13 -3.68 -0.18
CA ASN A 298 0.12 -2.89 1.05
C ASN A 298 0.21 -1.39 0.75
N PHE A 299 -0.35 -0.58 1.64
CA PHE A 299 -0.26 0.87 1.57
C PHE A 299 0.93 1.35 2.40
N PHE A 300 2.12 1.15 1.85
CA PHE A 300 3.38 1.41 2.55
C PHE A 300 3.55 2.88 2.95
N GLU A 301 2.99 3.82 2.20
CA GLU A 301 3.09 5.24 2.50
C GLU A 301 2.39 5.60 3.82
N LEU A 302 1.21 5.05 4.04
CA LEU A 302 0.50 5.20 5.31
C LEU A 302 1.22 4.47 6.44
N ALA A 303 1.69 3.24 6.18
CA ALA A 303 2.41 2.44 7.15
C ALA A 303 3.64 3.19 7.66
N VAL A 304 4.51 3.66 6.75
CA VAL A 304 5.70 4.44 7.10
C VAL A 304 5.35 5.71 7.87
N ALA A 305 4.34 6.46 7.45
CA ALA A 305 3.94 7.68 8.14
C ALA A 305 3.49 7.40 9.59
N ALA A 306 2.72 6.34 9.79
CA ALA A 306 2.32 5.89 11.11
C ALA A 306 3.52 5.40 11.94
N GLU A 307 4.41 4.60 11.33
CA GLU A 307 5.62 4.06 11.98
C GLU A 307 6.57 5.16 12.43
N ILE A 308 6.84 6.14 11.56
CA ILE A 308 7.66 7.30 11.91
C ILE A 308 7.04 8.05 13.08
N SER A 309 5.73 8.25 13.06
CA SER A 309 5.00 8.94 14.14
C SER A 309 5.00 8.15 15.46
N LEU A 310 4.95 6.81 15.40
CA LEU A 310 4.88 5.94 16.56
C LEU A 310 6.26 5.59 17.14
N PHE A 311 7.22 5.30 16.26
CA PHE A 311 8.50 4.71 16.64
C PHE A 311 9.72 5.54 16.20
N GLY A 312 9.53 6.56 15.35
CA GLY A 312 10.60 7.41 14.83
C GLY A 312 11.23 6.91 13.54
N PHE A 313 12.03 7.79 12.89
CA PHE A 313 12.63 7.55 11.57
C PHE A 313 13.61 6.37 11.51
N HIS A 314 14.40 6.16 12.56
CA HIS A 314 15.43 5.13 12.60
C HIS A 314 14.97 3.83 13.27
N SER A 315 13.64 3.65 13.38
CA SER A 315 13.06 2.46 13.98
C SER A 315 13.16 1.25 13.07
N GLY A 316 13.22 0.06 13.66
CA GLY A 316 13.07 -1.19 12.92
C GLY A 316 11.72 -1.30 12.21
N ALA A 317 10.68 -0.62 12.72
CA ALA A 317 9.37 -0.57 12.08
C ALA A 317 9.45 0.13 10.71
N ALA A 318 10.02 1.34 10.66
CA ALA A 318 10.21 2.04 9.39
C ALA A 318 11.11 1.25 8.42
N LEU A 319 12.15 0.55 8.92
CA LEU A 319 12.97 -0.34 8.10
C LEU A 319 12.15 -1.50 7.53
N ALA A 320 11.27 -2.13 8.30
CA ALA A 320 10.43 -3.24 7.83
C ALA A 320 9.54 -2.82 6.67
N THR A 321 8.91 -1.63 6.73
CA THR A 321 8.11 -1.12 5.62
C THR A 321 8.95 -0.79 4.38
N VAL A 322 10.14 -0.23 4.54
CA VAL A 322 11.04 0.03 3.41
C VAL A 322 11.45 -1.30 2.74
N VAL A 323 11.73 -2.36 3.52
CA VAL A 323 11.92 -3.71 2.98
C VAL A 323 10.67 -4.21 2.27
N GLY A 324 9.49 -3.89 2.80
CA GLY A 324 8.21 -4.18 2.13
C GLY A 324 8.14 -3.63 0.72
N VAL A 325 8.53 -2.37 0.53
CA VAL A 325 8.57 -1.74 -0.80
C VAL A 325 9.57 -2.43 -1.74
N LEU A 326 10.76 -2.80 -1.23
CA LEU A 326 11.78 -3.52 -2.00
C LEU A 326 11.26 -4.85 -2.54
N ILE A 327 10.48 -5.57 -1.73
CA ILE A 327 9.98 -6.90 -2.06
C ILE A 327 8.68 -6.84 -2.85
N GLU A 328 7.76 -5.97 -2.46
CA GLU A 328 6.40 -5.96 -3.01
C GLU A 328 6.39 -5.72 -4.52
N VAL A 329 7.08 -4.71 -5.01
CA VAL A 329 7.01 -4.34 -6.44
C VAL A 329 7.49 -5.46 -7.37
N PRO A 330 8.68 -6.09 -7.17
CA PRO A 330 9.12 -7.22 -8.00
C PRO A 330 8.18 -8.44 -7.89
N VAL A 331 7.71 -8.74 -6.67
CA VAL A 331 6.84 -9.91 -6.42
C VAL A 331 5.46 -9.70 -7.04
N MET A 332 4.89 -8.50 -6.94
CA MET A 332 3.62 -8.17 -7.58
C MET A 332 3.68 -8.30 -9.11
N LEU A 333 4.79 -7.94 -9.74
CA LEU A 333 5.00 -8.17 -11.18
C LEU A 333 5.10 -9.66 -11.52
N LEU A 334 5.67 -10.48 -10.63
CA LEU A 334 5.64 -11.94 -10.77
C LEU A 334 4.20 -12.45 -10.67
N VAL A 335 3.44 -11.99 -9.69
CA VAL A 335 2.02 -12.34 -9.54
C VAL A 335 1.22 -11.96 -10.79
N VAL A 336 1.41 -10.75 -11.33
CA VAL A 336 0.78 -10.32 -12.60
C VAL A 336 1.07 -11.31 -13.72
N ARG A 337 2.32 -11.78 -13.85
CA ARG A 337 2.67 -12.79 -14.88
C ARG A 337 1.97 -14.13 -14.64
N VAL A 338 1.92 -14.57 -13.39
CA VAL A 338 1.29 -15.84 -13.00
C VAL A 338 -0.21 -15.81 -13.28
N VAL A 339 -0.94 -14.79 -12.82
CA VAL A 339 -2.38 -14.70 -13.00
C VAL A 339 -2.76 -14.55 -14.48
N ASN A 340 -1.99 -13.77 -15.27
CA ASN A 340 -2.23 -13.65 -16.70
C ASN A 340 -2.00 -14.98 -17.47
N ARG A 341 -0.96 -15.74 -17.10
CA ARG A 341 -0.68 -17.04 -17.73
C ARG A 341 -1.66 -18.14 -17.30
N SER A 342 -2.22 -18.04 -16.12
CA SER A 342 -3.15 -19.03 -15.57
C SER A 342 -4.61 -18.84 -16.03
N LYS A 343 -4.90 -17.86 -16.89
CA LYS A 343 -6.25 -17.59 -17.38
C LYS A 343 -6.97 -18.83 -17.92
N GLY A 344 -6.30 -19.60 -18.79
CA GLY A 344 -6.88 -20.81 -19.34
C GLY A 344 -7.17 -21.91 -18.29
N TRP A 345 -6.39 -21.98 -17.22
CA TRP A 345 -6.67 -22.85 -16.07
C TRP A 345 -7.84 -22.32 -15.25
N TYR A 346 -7.88 -21.01 -15.03
CA TYR A 346 -8.91 -20.36 -14.24
C TYR A 346 -10.31 -20.51 -14.86
N GLU A 347 -10.42 -20.33 -16.19
CA GLU A 347 -11.70 -20.33 -16.94
C GLU A 347 -12.20 -21.76 -17.32
N ARG A 348 -11.41 -22.82 -17.06
CA ARG A 348 -11.82 -24.23 -17.33
C ARG A 348 -12.66 -24.86 -16.21
N ALA A 349 -13.09 -24.12 -15.22
CA ALA A 349 -13.86 -24.63 -14.08
C ALA A 349 -15.36 -24.47 -14.29
#